data_13244b2fcdefcab4828e8162d7935922
#
_entry.id   13244b2fcdefcab4828e8162d7935922
#
_cell.length_a   1.000
_cell.length_b   1.000
_cell.length_c   1.000
_cell.angle_alpha   90.00
_cell.angle_beta   90.00
_cell.angle_gamma   90.00
#
_symmetry.space_group_name_H-M   'P 1'
#
loop_
_entity.id
_entity.type
_entity.pdbx_description
1 polymer ?
#
loop_
_entity_poly.entity_id
_entity_poly.type
_entity_poly.pdbx_seq_one_letter_code
_entity_poly.pdbx_strand_id
1 'polypeptide(L)'
;DAGDALKAAKQVVFCAEWGATQAELAEQLLPFVGSDAKRVVMLSRVGINRREKAPFVEQNKPPKKLQEVALGLKLPVGENSGQPGTLDGFANAEKILTDAAAKSGFSAHVVRSGELRGNGPLLLADLSARMVDNLYDVKYQDLYFKKGDEGQGYTKRLNLAATLLRLTTTDSTPPADCAALSVVCEMIDPFGLMGEKTLTEPTGVERRKGYDMAKGKAPAPIANELIDELIAAL
;
A
#
# COMPACT_ATOMS: atom_id res chain seq x y z
N ASP A 1 -12.24 25.47 -1.62
CA ASP A 1 -11.30 24.74 -2.49
C ASP A 1 -10.55 23.64 -1.72
N ALA A 2 -9.64 22.92 -2.37
CA ALA A 2 -8.89 21.84 -1.75
C ALA A 2 -7.97 22.35 -0.61
N GLY A 3 -7.42 23.54 -0.76
CA GLY A 3 -6.57 24.17 0.25
C GLY A 3 -7.34 24.51 1.52
N ASP A 4 -8.59 25.00 1.40
CA ASP A 4 -9.42 25.29 2.56
C ASP A 4 -9.85 24.01 3.30
N ALA A 5 -10.15 22.96 2.54
CA ALA A 5 -10.44 21.65 3.13
C ALA A 5 -9.24 21.09 3.91
N LEU A 6 -8.02 21.21 3.37
CA LEU A 6 -6.80 20.76 4.04
C LEU A 6 -6.47 21.58 5.29
N LYS A 7 -6.72 22.90 5.29
CA LYS A 7 -6.54 23.75 6.46
C LYS A 7 -7.43 23.33 7.64
N ALA A 8 -8.66 22.88 7.34
CA ALA A 8 -9.63 22.46 8.35
C ALA A 8 -9.51 20.96 8.71
N ALA A 9 -8.71 20.18 7.97
CA ALA A 9 -8.60 18.74 8.16
C ALA A 9 -7.83 18.42 9.46
N LYS A 10 -8.39 17.53 10.26
CA LYS A 10 -7.72 16.97 11.45
C LYS A 10 -6.82 15.79 11.11
N GLN A 11 -7.08 15.14 9.98
CA GLN A 11 -6.40 13.94 9.52
C GLN A 11 -6.35 13.95 8.00
N VAL A 12 -5.23 13.56 7.42
CA VAL A 12 -5.03 13.57 5.98
C VAL A 12 -4.41 12.26 5.54
N VAL A 13 -4.89 11.70 4.44
CA VAL A 13 -4.30 10.52 3.79
C VAL A 13 -3.86 10.89 2.39
N PHE A 14 -2.57 10.70 2.11
CA PHE A 14 -2.01 10.78 0.77
C PHE A 14 -1.95 9.38 0.16
N CYS A 15 -2.70 9.16 -0.91
CA CYS A 15 -2.81 7.85 -1.55
C CYS A 15 -2.82 8.00 -3.07
N ALA A 16 -1.64 7.98 -3.68
CA ALA A 16 -1.46 7.97 -5.12
C ALA A 16 -0.88 6.63 -5.59
N GLU A 17 -1.20 6.25 -6.80
CA GLU A 17 -0.75 4.99 -7.39
C GLU A 17 0.75 5.02 -7.74
N TRP A 18 1.24 6.19 -8.18
CA TRP A 18 2.59 6.37 -8.70
C TRP A 18 3.42 7.25 -7.78
N GLY A 19 4.68 6.88 -7.57
CA GLY A 19 5.58 7.61 -6.68
C GLY A 19 5.81 9.06 -7.10
N ALA A 20 5.94 9.33 -8.40
CA ALA A 20 6.09 10.70 -8.92
C ALA A 20 4.85 11.55 -8.58
N THR A 21 3.65 11.01 -8.82
CA THR A 21 2.38 11.68 -8.47
C THR A 21 2.25 11.88 -6.97
N GLN A 22 2.66 10.90 -6.17
CA GLN A 22 2.64 11.00 -4.71
C GLN A 22 3.55 12.13 -4.22
N ALA A 23 4.75 12.24 -4.78
CA ALA A 23 5.69 13.31 -4.46
C ALA A 23 5.14 14.69 -4.85
N GLU A 24 4.59 14.81 -6.05
CA GLU A 24 3.97 16.05 -6.53
C GLU A 24 2.79 16.48 -5.65
N LEU A 25 1.89 15.55 -5.31
CA LEU A 25 0.79 15.83 -4.39
C LEU A 25 1.28 16.26 -3.01
N ALA A 26 2.31 15.60 -2.48
CA ALA A 26 2.88 15.96 -1.20
C ALA A 26 3.49 17.38 -1.23
N GLU A 27 4.25 17.72 -2.28
CA GLU A 27 4.85 19.02 -2.44
C GLU A 27 3.82 20.14 -2.56
N GLN A 28 2.76 19.90 -3.34
CA GLN A 28 1.73 20.90 -3.58
C GLN A 28 0.74 21.05 -2.42
N LEU A 29 0.41 19.99 -1.71
CA LEU A 29 -0.71 19.98 -0.76
C LEU A 29 -0.29 20.06 0.70
N LEU A 30 0.87 19.50 1.09
CA LEU A 30 1.33 19.57 2.50
C LEU A 30 1.46 21.00 3.05
N PRO A 31 1.84 22.02 2.27
CA PRO A 31 1.86 23.39 2.75
C PRO A 31 0.50 23.95 3.19
N PHE A 32 -0.60 23.33 2.75
CA PHE A 32 -1.96 23.73 3.13
C PHE A 32 -2.52 22.93 4.32
N VAL A 33 -1.80 21.92 4.79
CA VAL A 33 -2.20 21.17 5.98
C VAL A 33 -2.14 22.08 7.18
N GLY A 34 -3.28 22.32 7.82
CA GLY A 34 -3.40 23.25 8.94
C GLY A 34 -2.76 22.72 10.23
N SER A 35 -2.57 23.63 11.20
CA SER A 35 -2.05 23.29 12.54
C SER A 35 -2.95 22.33 13.34
N ASP A 36 -4.21 22.23 12.96
CA ASP A 36 -5.19 21.33 13.59
C ASP A 36 -5.05 19.87 13.13
N ALA A 37 -4.27 19.63 12.08
CA ALA A 37 -3.98 18.30 11.61
C ALA A 37 -3.14 17.55 12.64
N LYS A 38 -3.72 16.51 13.22
CA LYS A 38 -3.03 15.66 14.20
C LYS A 38 -2.20 14.59 13.54
N ARG A 39 -2.68 14.04 12.43
CA ARG A 39 -2.06 12.91 11.72
C ARG A 39 -2.12 13.09 10.22
N VAL A 40 -1.00 12.80 9.59
CA VAL A 40 -0.87 12.67 8.14
C VAL A 40 -0.33 11.29 7.82
N VAL A 41 -1.09 10.50 7.09
CA VAL A 41 -0.72 9.15 6.69
C VAL A 41 -0.45 9.13 5.19
N MET A 42 0.67 8.54 4.79
CA MET A 42 1.06 8.47 3.38
C MET A 42 1.22 7.01 2.94
N LEU A 43 0.58 6.67 1.84
CA LEU A 43 0.84 5.43 1.13
C LEU A 43 2.22 5.50 0.46
N SER A 44 2.98 4.44 0.60
CA SER A 44 4.27 4.26 -0.05
C SER A 44 4.46 2.80 -0.47
N ARG A 45 5.67 2.40 -0.84
CA ARG A 45 5.98 1.05 -1.35
C ARG A 45 7.11 0.41 -0.58
N VAL A 46 7.05 -0.91 -0.40
CA VAL A 46 8.19 -1.69 0.08
C VAL A 46 9.30 -1.68 -0.96
N GLY A 47 10.54 -1.80 -0.51
CA GLY A 47 11.71 -1.81 -1.38
C GLY A 47 12.39 -0.45 -1.57
N ILE A 48 11.86 0.63 -1.02
CA ILE A 48 12.43 1.97 -1.15
C ILE A 48 13.90 2.01 -0.71
N ASN A 49 14.23 1.43 0.44
CA ASN A 49 15.60 1.38 0.95
C ASN A 49 16.46 0.32 0.24
N ARG A 50 15.85 -0.49 -0.58
CA ARG A 50 16.48 -1.60 -1.33
C ARG A 50 16.34 -1.44 -2.84
N ARG A 51 15.95 -0.25 -3.33
CA ARG A 51 15.59 0.01 -4.72
C ARG A 51 16.71 -0.22 -5.74
N GLU A 52 17.95 -0.27 -5.26
CA GLU A 52 19.14 -0.59 -6.07
C GLU A 52 19.46 -2.08 -6.10
N LYS A 53 18.72 -2.90 -5.36
CA LYS A 53 18.93 -4.35 -5.25
C LYS A 53 17.78 -5.13 -5.86
N ALA A 54 18.08 -6.31 -6.41
CA ALA A 54 17.04 -7.22 -6.88
C ALA A 54 16.14 -7.67 -5.68
N PRO A 55 14.83 -7.84 -5.86
CA PRO A 55 14.07 -7.63 -7.10
C PRO A 55 13.61 -6.18 -7.32
N PHE A 56 13.90 -5.27 -6.38
CA PHE A 56 13.34 -3.91 -6.36
C PHE A 56 13.90 -3.00 -7.47
N VAL A 57 15.11 -3.25 -7.94
CA VAL A 57 15.69 -2.51 -9.07
C VAL A 57 14.82 -2.65 -10.33
N GLU A 58 14.20 -3.81 -10.53
CA GLU A 58 13.29 -4.03 -11.65
C GLU A 58 11.93 -3.31 -11.46
N GLN A 59 11.54 -3.08 -10.22
CA GLN A 59 10.31 -2.36 -9.86
C GLN A 59 10.54 -0.83 -9.86
N ASN A 60 11.79 -0.40 -9.73
CA ASN A 60 12.16 1.02 -9.73
C ASN A 60 12.35 1.58 -11.13
N LYS A 61 11.46 1.20 -12.06
CA LYS A 61 11.44 1.74 -13.42
C LYS A 61 10.48 2.92 -13.52
N PRO A 62 10.74 3.88 -14.42
CA PRO A 62 9.78 4.92 -14.72
C PRO A 62 8.44 4.33 -15.14
N PRO A 63 7.32 5.01 -14.87
CA PRO A 63 6.02 4.56 -15.33
C PRO A 63 5.98 4.48 -16.85
N LYS A 64 5.20 3.53 -17.38
CA LYS A 64 5.06 3.38 -18.84
C LYS A 64 4.31 4.58 -19.42
N LYS A 65 4.79 5.08 -20.54
CA LYS A 65 4.08 6.10 -21.31
C LYS A 65 2.83 5.48 -21.92
N LEU A 66 1.66 6.07 -21.62
CA LEU A 66 0.39 5.65 -22.20
C LEU A 66 0.16 6.41 -23.49
N GLN A 67 -0.12 5.72 -24.58
CA GLN A 67 -0.52 6.32 -25.86
C GLN A 67 -1.94 5.89 -26.19
N GLU A 68 -2.76 6.86 -26.55
CA GLU A 68 -4.11 6.58 -27.06
C GLU A 68 -4.02 6.03 -28.48
N VAL A 69 -4.57 4.85 -28.71
CA VAL A 69 -4.47 4.16 -30.00
C VAL A 69 -5.77 4.17 -30.78
N ALA A 70 -6.91 4.00 -30.16
CA ALA A 70 -8.23 4.12 -30.78
C ALA A 70 -9.33 4.13 -29.72
N LEU A 71 -10.45 4.77 -29.97
CA LEU A 71 -11.66 4.74 -29.14
C LEU A 71 -11.42 5.05 -27.66
N GLY A 72 -10.43 5.91 -27.35
CA GLY A 72 -10.06 6.21 -25.98
C GLY A 72 -9.23 5.12 -25.27
N LEU A 73 -8.84 4.06 -25.96
CA LEU A 73 -8.00 3.01 -25.43
C LEU A 73 -6.56 3.49 -25.31
N LYS A 74 -6.01 3.46 -24.10
CA LYS A 74 -4.60 3.82 -23.85
C LYS A 74 -3.76 2.57 -23.65
N LEU A 75 -2.78 2.37 -24.52
CA LEU A 75 -1.83 1.27 -24.41
C LEU A 75 -0.47 1.76 -23.91
N PRO A 76 0.24 0.95 -23.09
CA PRO A 76 1.59 1.27 -22.66
C PRO A 76 2.59 1.09 -23.81
N VAL A 77 3.24 2.19 -24.21
CA VAL A 77 4.21 2.23 -25.35
C VAL A 77 5.62 2.61 -24.90
N GLY A 78 6.18 1.86 -24.00
CA GLY A 78 7.55 2.10 -23.52
C GLY A 78 7.63 2.90 -22.24
N GLU A 79 8.84 3.17 -21.78
CA GLU A 79 9.09 3.91 -20.55
C GLU A 79 9.01 5.41 -20.76
N ASN A 80 8.51 6.13 -19.76
CA ASN A 80 8.51 7.58 -19.76
C ASN A 80 9.90 8.06 -19.26
N SER A 81 10.84 8.17 -20.16
CA SER A 81 12.25 8.44 -19.88
C SER A 81 12.57 9.78 -19.20
N GLY A 82 11.59 10.58 -18.85
CA GLY A 82 11.78 11.83 -18.10
C GLY A 82 11.26 11.76 -16.67
N GLN A 83 10.71 10.63 -16.27
CA GLN A 83 10.14 10.44 -14.94
C GLN A 83 11.10 9.66 -14.04
N PRO A 84 11.15 9.96 -12.74
CA PRO A 84 11.89 9.15 -11.79
C PRO A 84 11.35 7.73 -11.73
N GLY A 85 12.16 6.79 -11.27
CA GLY A 85 11.71 5.45 -10.93
C GLY A 85 10.57 5.48 -9.91
N THR A 86 9.70 4.48 -9.96
CA THR A 86 8.52 4.44 -9.07
C THR A 86 8.91 4.51 -7.60
N LEU A 87 9.93 3.76 -7.18
CA LEU A 87 10.41 3.76 -5.79
C LEU A 87 11.15 5.05 -5.44
N ASP A 88 11.87 5.65 -6.38
CA ASP A 88 12.52 6.96 -6.17
C ASP A 88 11.48 8.06 -5.94
N GLY A 89 10.38 8.03 -6.69
CA GLY A 89 9.27 8.95 -6.49
C GLY A 89 8.64 8.81 -5.09
N PHE A 90 8.39 7.60 -4.63
CA PHE A 90 7.89 7.36 -3.28
C PHE A 90 8.90 7.75 -2.20
N ALA A 91 10.19 7.48 -2.39
CA ALA A 91 11.24 7.92 -1.45
C ALA A 91 11.28 9.44 -1.31
N ASN A 92 11.11 10.17 -2.43
CA ASN A 92 11.00 11.62 -2.40
C ASN A 92 9.73 12.09 -1.66
N ALA A 93 8.60 11.45 -1.90
CA ALA A 93 7.35 11.75 -1.19
C ALA A 93 7.48 11.57 0.33
N GLU A 94 8.09 10.47 0.78
CA GLU A 94 8.35 10.22 2.20
C GLU A 94 9.24 11.30 2.82
N LYS A 95 10.29 11.72 2.09
CA LYS A 95 11.18 12.81 2.54
C LYS A 95 10.42 14.13 2.68
N ILE A 96 9.61 14.50 1.68
CA ILE A 96 8.78 15.71 1.72
C ILE A 96 7.83 15.67 2.93
N LEU A 97 7.18 14.54 3.19
CA LEU A 97 6.30 14.37 4.35
C LEU A 97 7.05 14.53 5.67
N THR A 98 8.22 13.91 5.81
CA THR A 98 9.04 13.98 7.02
C THR A 98 9.50 15.40 7.29
N ASP A 99 9.97 16.11 6.25
CA ASP A 99 10.41 17.50 6.34
C ASP A 99 9.25 18.44 6.71
N ALA A 100 8.04 18.16 6.18
CA ALA A 100 6.84 18.92 6.52
C ALA A 100 6.39 18.67 7.96
N ALA A 101 6.40 17.42 8.41
CA ALA A 101 6.04 17.05 9.77
C ALA A 101 6.95 17.72 10.81
N ALA A 102 8.25 17.75 10.55
CA ALA A 102 9.22 18.43 11.41
C ALA A 102 8.96 19.94 11.55
N LYS A 103 8.39 20.57 10.51
CA LYS A 103 8.06 22.01 10.52
C LYS A 103 6.71 22.32 11.14
N SER A 104 5.73 21.46 10.89
CA SER A 104 4.32 21.74 11.23
C SER A 104 3.84 21.03 12.50
N GLY A 105 4.62 20.06 13.03
CA GLY A 105 4.33 19.38 14.29
C GLY A 105 3.22 18.31 14.23
N PHE A 106 2.68 17.96 13.05
CA PHE A 106 1.77 16.84 12.93
C PHE A 106 2.52 15.49 13.00
N SER A 107 1.83 14.45 13.42
CA SER A 107 2.36 13.09 13.41
C SER A 107 2.30 12.53 11.98
N ALA A 108 3.44 12.17 11.41
CA ALA A 108 3.55 11.56 10.09
C ALA A 108 3.71 10.04 10.20
N HIS A 109 2.90 9.30 9.43
CA HIS A 109 3.00 7.85 9.34
C HIS A 109 3.09 7.43 7.87
N VAL A 110 4.03 6.58 7.57
CA VAL A 110 4.20 6.02 6.23
C VAL A 110 3.78 4.54 6.23
N VAL A 111 2.91 4.18 5.29
CA VAL A 111 2.46 2.81 5.09
C VAL A 111 3.02 2.30 3.76
N ARG A 112 3.98 1.40 3.84
CA ARG A 112 4.63 0.80 2.66
C ARG A 112 3.92 -0.48 2.26
N SER A 113 3.28 -0.48 1.10
CA SER A 113 2.63 -1.65 0.53
C SER A 113 3.57 -2.43 -0.38
N GLY A 114 3.38 -3.74 -0.45
CA GLY A 114 3.87 -4.56 -1.54
C GLY A 114 3.08 -4.33 -2.84
N GLU A 115 3.20 -5.24 -3.79
CA GLU A 115 2.37 -5.21 -4.98
C GLU A 115 0.89 -5.41 -4.60
N LEU A 116 0.02 -4.51 -5.09
CA LEU A 116 -1.39 -4.52 -4.71
C LEU A 116 -2.15 -5.62 -5.44
N ARG A 117 -2.91 -6.41 -4.68
CA ARG A 117 -3.77 -7.49 -5.17
C ARG A 117 -5.17 -7.39 -4.58
N GLY A 118 -6.12 -8.00 -5.29
CA GLY A 118 -7.51 -8.07 -4.88
C GLY A 118 -8.28 -6.76 -4.94
N ASN A 119 -9.56 -6.84 -5.21
CA ASN A 119 -10.51 -5.72 -5.25
C ASN A 119 -10.07 -4.53 -6.10
N GLY A 120 -9.33 -4.78 -7.18
CA GLY A 120 -8.91 -3.76 -8.14
C GLY A 120 -10.06 -3.31 -9.05
N PRO A 121 -9.89 -2.18 -9.73
CA PRO A 121 -10.87 -1.70 -10.69
C PRO A 121 -11.05 -2.70 -11.84
N LEU A 122 -12.29 -2.81 -12.28
CA LEU A 122 -12.71 -3.59 -13.45
C LEU A 122 -12.20 -2.95 -14.74
N LEU A 123 -11.02 -3.30 -15.17
CA LEU A 123 -10.59 -2.96 -16.52
C LEU A 123 -10.92 -4.14 -17.45
N LEU A 124 -11.76 -3.86 -18.46
CA LEU A 124 -12.17 -4.87 -19.45
C LEU A 124 -11.00 -5.55 -20.18
N ALA A 125 -9.87 -4.86 -20.30
CA ALA A 125 -8.66 -5.37 -20.93
C ALA A 125 -7.88 -6.40 -20.06
N ASP A 126 -8.30 -6.63 -18.82
CA ASP A 126 -7.52 -7.40 -17.85
C ASP A 126 -8.33 -8.55 -17.20
N LEU A 127 -9.15 -9.21 -18.01
CA LEU A 127 -9.98 -10.35 -17.54
C LEU A 127 -9.14 -11.49 -16.96
N SER A 128 -7.95 -11.76 -17.52
CA SER A 128 -7.06 -12.81 -17.02
C SER A 128 -6.40 -12.42 -15.71
N ALA A 129 -5.89 -11.21 -15.58
CA ALA A 129 -5.36 -10.68 -14.33
C ALA A 129 -6.44 -10.59 -13.25
N ARG A 130 -7.68 -10.33 -13.64
CA ARG A 130 -8.82 -10.31 -12.73
C ARG A 130 -9.21 -11.70 -12.21
N MET A 131 -9.14 -12.73 -13.03
CA MET A 131 -9.35 -14.11 -12.54
C MET A 131 -8.29 -14.48 -11.52
N VAL A 132 -7.03 -14.12 -11.78
CA VAL A 132 -5.93 -14.29 -10.83
C VAL A 132 -6.15 -13.43 -9.58
N ASP A 133 -6.52 -12.17 -9.72
CA ASP A 133 -6.82 -11.25 -8.60
C ASP A 133 -7.95 -11.79 -7.71
N ASN A 134 -9.00 -12.40 -8.28
CA ASN A 134 -10.08 -13.02 -7.52
C ASN A 134 -9.61 -14.25 -6.72
N LEU A 135 -8.71 -15.06 -7.28
CA LEU A 135 -8.10 -16.16 -6.55
C LEU A 135 -7.30 -15.65 -5.36
N TYR A 136 -6.53 -14.59 -5.55
CA TYR A 136 -5.79 -13.93 -4.49
C TYR A 136 -6.72 -13.27 -3.46
N ASP A 137 -7.85 -12.70 -3.88
CA ASP A 137 -8.83 -12.10 -2.98
C ASP A 137 -9.39 -13.10 -1.96
N VAL A 138 -9.53 -14.34 -2.36
CA VAL A 138 -10.01 -15.41 -1.49
C VAL A 138 -8.94 -15.87 -0.49
N LYS A 139 -7.65 -15.80 -0.83
CA LYS A 139 -6.58 -16.45 -0.06
C LYS A 139 -5.64 -15.51 0.67
N TYR A 140 -5.42 -14.29 0.18
CA TYR A 140 -4.55 -13.33 0.88
C TYR A 140 -5.27 -12.62 2.03
N GLN A 141 -5.68 -13.38 3.01
CA GLN A 141 -6.28 -12.85 4.23
C GLN A 141 -5.26 -12.63 5.34
N ASP A 142 -4.07 -13.16 5.18
CA ASP A 142 -3.01 -12.94 6.14
C ASP A 142 -2.50 -11.50 6.04
N LEU A 143 -2.19 -10.94 7.20
CA LEU A 143 -1.74 -9.58 7.34
C LEU A 143 -0.53 -9.56 8.26
N TYR A 144 0.58 -9.09 7.73
CA TYR A 144 1.80 -8.89 8.48
C TYR A 144 2.22 -7.43 8.43
N PHE A 145 2.52 -6.89 9.58
CA PHE A 145 3.20 -5.62 9.70
C PHE A 145 4.66 -5.83 10.03
N LYS A 146 5.54 -5.01 9.47
CA LYS A 146 6.96 -4.97 9.81
C LYS A 146 7.42 -3.53 9.86
N LYS A 147 8.38 -3.22 10.73
CA LYS A 147 9.00 -1.90 10.79
C LYS A 147 9.71 -1.57 9.49
N GLY A 148 9.63 -0.31 9.11
CA GLY A 148 10.41 0.23 8.00
C GLY A 148 10.16 -0.47 6.67
N ASP A 149 11.22 -0.93 6.03
CA ASP A 149 11.24 -1.54 4.68
C ASP A 149 11.51 -3.06 4.69
N GLU A 150 11.21 -3.73 5.78
CA GLU A 150 11.49 -5.17 5.90
C GLU A 150 10.43 -6.05 5.23
N GLY A 151 9.28 -5.48 4.88
CA GLY A 151 8.21 -6.21 4.19
C GLY A 151 8.65 -6.72 2.81
N GLN A 152 8.10 -7.86 2.42
CA GLN A 152 8.25 -8.43 1.08
C GLN A 152 6.98 -9.20 0.73
N GLY A 153 6.55 -9.12 -0.53
CA GLY A 153 5.38 -9.84 -1.02
C GLY A 153 4.27 -8.90 -1.50
N TYR A 154 3.05 -9.40 -1.44
CA TYR A 154 1.85 -8.71 -1.91
C TYR A 154 1.13 -8.01 -0.76
N THR A 155 0.28 -7.05 -1.12
CA THR A 155 -0.62 -6.39 -0.17
C THR A 155 -2.04 -6.43 -0.70
N LYS A 156 -2.97 -6.95 0.08
CA LYS A 156 -4.39 -6.90 -0.28
C LYS A 156 -4.91 -5.47 -0.14
N ARG A 157 -5.57 -4.94 -1.19
CA ARG A 157 -6.08 -3.55 -1.20
C ARG A 157 -7.00 -3.24 -0.02
N LEU A 158 -7.88 -4.17 0.36
CA LEU A 158 -8.75 -3.98 1.53
C LEU A 158 -7.97 -3.88 2.84
N ASN A 159 -6.94 -4.70 3.02
CA ASN A 159 -6.10 -4.65 4.23
C ASN A 159 -5.31 -3.34 4.29
N LEU A 160 -4.82 -2.85 3.15
CA LEU A 160 -4.15 -1.56 3.05
C LEU A 160 -5.11 -0.43 3.40
N ALA A 161 -6.30 -0.41 2.81
CA ALA A 161 -7.30 0.62 3.08
C ALA A 161 -7.70 0.63 4.56
N ALA A 162 -7.95 -0.54 5.15
CA ALA A 162 -8.25 -0.65 6.57
C ALA A 162 -7.09 -0.12 7.45
N THR A 163 -5.85 -0.47 7.11
CA THR A 163 -4.66 0.02 7.84
C THR A 163 -4.54 1.54 7.76
N LEU A 164 -4.68 2.13 6.56
CA LEU A 164 -4.65 3.58 6.39
C LEU A 164 -5.73 4.27 7.23
N LEU A 165 -6.96 3.76 7.21
CA LEU A 165 -8.06 4.28 8.02
C LEU A 165 -7.79 4.13 9.53
N ARG A 166 -7.31 2.96 9.98
CA ARG A 166 -7.00 2.76 11.42
C ARG A 166 -5.93 3.72 11.90
N LEU A 167 -4.89 3.95 11.13
CA LEU A 167 -3.85 4.91 11.48
C LEU A 167 -4.35 6.36 11.56
N THR A 168 -5.42 6.71 10.83
CA THR A 168 -5.99 8.06 10.89
C THR A 168 -7.04 8.23 11.96
N THR A 169 -7.87 7.22 12.22
CA THR A 169 -9.11 7.35 13.02
C THR A 169 -8.99 6.85 14.45
N THR A 170 -7.93 6.13 14.81
CA THR A 170 -7.76 5.54 16.14
C THR A 170 -6.66 6.20 16.94
N ASP A 171 -6.70 6.01 18.26
CA ASP A 171 -5.58 6.34 19.14
C ASP A 171 -4.44 5.33 19.05
N SER A 172 -4.64 4.26 18.30
CA SER A 172 -3.62 3.27 17.99
C SER A 172 -2.53 3.91 17.14
N THR A 173 -1.34 4.03 17.68
CA THR A 173 -0.16 4.54 17.00
C THR A 173 0.91 3.46 16.94
N PRO A 174 1.63 3.35 15.81
CA PRO A 174 2.85 2.56 15.81
C PRO A 174 3.81 3.02 16.91
N PRO A 175 4.70 2.15 17.40
CA PRO A 175 5.74 2.55 18.33
C PRO A 175 6.54 3.77 17.84
N ALA A 176 7.04 4.58 18.75
CA ALA A 176 7.71 5.84 18.43
C ALA A 176 8.93 5.68 17.50
N ASP A 177 9.54 4.51 17.49
CA ASP A 177 10.66 4.13 16.62
C ASP A 177 10.19 3.63 15.24
N CYS A 178 8.87 3.55 14.98
CA CYS A 178 8.27 3.06 13.75
C CYS A 178 7.62 4.21 12.95
N ALA A 179 8.44 5.09 12.37
CA ALA A 179 7.95 6.15 11.49
C ALA A 179 7.35 5.63 10.18
N ALA A 180 7.76 4.45 9.73
CA ALA A 180 7.23 3.75 8.57
C ALA A 180 6.96 2.29 8.92
N LEU A 181 5.86 1.74 8.40
CA LEU A 181 5.54 0.32 8.51
C LEU A 181 5.24 -0.29 7.15
N SER A 182 5.65 -1.54 6.97
CA SER A 182 5.31 -2.34 5.80
C SER A 182 4.07 -3.18 6.07
N VAL A 183 3.14 -3.20 5.12
CA VAL A 183 1.91 -4.00 5.14
C VAL A 183 1.99 -5.03 4.05
N VAL A 184 2.10 -6.29 4.40
CA VAL A 184 2.22 -7.38 3.44
C VAL A 184 1.32 -8.56 3.81
N CYS A 185 1.00 -9.37 2.83
CA CYS A 185 0.28 -10.62 2.99
C CYS A 185 1.23 -11.80 2.79
N GLU A 186 0.88 -12.94 3.34
CA GLU A 186 1.58 -14.18 3.06
C GLU A 186 1.45 -14.54 1.57
N MET A 187 2.55 -14.90 0.94
CA MET A 187 2.51 -15.40 -0.43
C MET A 187 1.89 -16.79 -0.47
N ILE A 188 0.94 -16.96 -1.37
CA ILE A 188 0.32 -18.26 -1.64
C ILE A 188 0.49 -18.56 -3.11
N ASP A 189 1.07 -19.72 -3.40
CA ASP A 189 1.14 -20.25 -4.75
C ASP A 189 -0.15 -21.04 -5.03
N PRO A 190 -1.08 -20.50 -5.84
CA PRO A 190 -2.33 -21.18 -6.13
C PRO A 190 -2.16 -22.50 -6.87
N PHE A 191 -1.00 -22.75 -7.47
CA PHE A 191 -0.72 -23.92 -8.27
C PHE A 191 0.32 -24.87 -7.64
N GLY A 192 0.92 -24.49 -6.51
CA GLY A 192 1.94 -25.28 -5.82
C GLY A 192 3.24 -25.44 -6.60
N LEU A 193 3.50 -24.57 -7.60
CA LEU A 193 4.66 -24.70 -8.48
C LEU A 193 5.95 -24.18 -7.87
N MET A 194 5.85 -23.27 -6.89
CA MET A 194 7.02 -22.61 -6.28
C MET A 194 7.32 -23.11 -4.86
N GLY A 195 6.64 -24.15 -4.42
CA GLY A 195 6.85 -24.72 -3.06
C GLY A 195 6.32 -23.84 -1.93
N GLU A 196 5.55 -22.81 -2.24
CA GLU A 196 4.85 -21.98 -1.29
C GLU A 196 3.55 -22.65 -0.81
N LYS A 197 2.89 -22.06 0.19
CA LYS A 197 1.62 -22.57 0.67
C LYS A 197 0.60 -22.74 -0.45
N THR A 198 -0.05 -23.88 -0.46
CA THR A 198 -1.10 -24.18 -1.44
C THR A 198 -2.44 -23.56 -1.04
N LEU A 199 -3.37 -23.52 -1.99
CA LEU A 199 -4.73 -23.04 -1.74
C LEU A 199 -5.48 -23.81 -0.65
N THR A 200 -5.05 -25.01 -0.32
CA THR A 200 -5.68 -25.87 0.69
C THR A 200 -5.18 -25.64 2.10
N GLU A 201 -4.05 -24.91 2.25
CA GLU A 201 -3.48 -24.64 3.56
C GLU A 201 -4.05 -23.34 4.15
N PRO A 202 -4.48 -23.36 5.44
CA PRO A 202 -4.93 -22.15 6.10
C PRO A 202 -3.77 -21.17 6.34
N THR A 203 -4.02 -19.88 6.16
CA THR A 203 -3.07 -18.82 6.51
C THR A 203 -2.94 -18.66 8.03
N GLY A 204 -1.98 -17.89 8.50
CA GLY A 204 -1.80 -17.63 9.93
C GLY A 204 -3.01 -16.91 10.55
N VAL A 205 -3.63 -15.96 9.83
CA VAL A 205 -4.87 -15.29 10.27
C VAL A 205 -6.05 -16.26 10.27
N GLU A 206 -6.19 -17.08 9.24
CA GLU A 206 -7.24 -18.09 9.19
C GLU A 206 -7.13 -19.07 10.36
N ARG A 207 -5.93 -19.55 10.67
CA ARG A 207 -5.68 -20.43 11.83
C ARG A 207 -6.07 -19.75 13.14
N ARG A 208 -5.68 -18.51 13.35
CA ARG A 208 -6.04 -17.76 14.57
C ARG A 208 -7.56 -17.58 14.71
N LYS A 209 -8.27 -17.45 13.61
CA LYS A 209 -9.74 -17.35 13.58
C LYS A 209 -10.45 -18.69 13.52
N GLY A 210 -9.74 -19.81 13.51
CA GLY A 210 -10.31 -21.14 13.33
C GLY A 210 -10.90 -21.36 11.94
N TYR A 211 -10.43 -20.61 10.94
CA TYR A 211 -10.93 -20.68 9.58
C TYR A 211 -10.09 -21.64 8.74
N ASP A 212 -10.76 -22.39 7.86
CA ASP A 212 -10.16 -23.36 6.96
C ASP A 212 -10.75 -23.22 5.56
N MET A 213 -9.94 -22.75 4.61
CA MET A 213 -10.35 -22.59 3.22
C MET A 213 -10.66 -23.90 2.50
N ALA A 214 -10.11 -25.03 2.93
CA ALA A 214 -10.45 -26.33 2.37
C ALA A 214 -11.95 -26.66 2.54
N LYS A 215 -12.62 -26.01 3.49
CA LYS A 215 -14.07 -26.13 3.71
C LYS A 215 -14.91 -25.18 2.85
N GLY A 216 -14.32 -24.47 1.90
CA GLY A 216 -15.03 -23.71 0.86
C GLY A 216 -15.73 -22.43 1.32
N LYS A 217 -15.41 -21.87 2.48
CA LYS A 217 -16.00 -20.61 2.95
C LYS A 217 -15.06 -19.43 2.64
N ALA A 218 -15.62 -18.35 2.10
CA ALA A 218 -14.87 -17.12 1.93
C ALA A 218 -14.48 -16.53 3.31
N PRO A 219 -13.22 -16.14 3.52
CA PRO A 219 -12.79 -15.58 4.80
C PRO A 219 -13.46 -14.24 5.08
N ALA A 220 -13.81 -13.99 6.34
CA ALA A 220 -14.31 -12.72 6.78
C ALA A 220 -13.19 -11.64 6.66
N PRO A 221 -13.54 -10.37 6.46
CA PRO A 221 -12.57 -9.28 6.55
C PRO A 221 -11.82 -9.32 7.87
N ILE A 222 -10.57 -8.88 7.86
CA ILE A 222 -9.76 -8.77 9.09
C ILE A 222 -10.41 -7.74 10.00
N ALA A 223 -10.65 -8.11 11.26
CA ALA A 223 -11.24 -7.22 12.25
C ALA A 223 -10.31 -6.03 12.54
N ASN A 224 -10.90 -4.86 12.75
CA ASN A 224 -10.14 -3.64 13.04
C ASN A 224 -9.29 -3.79 14.30
N GLU A 225 -9.83 -4.44 15.34
CA GLU A 225 -9.15 -4.70 16.61
C GLU A 225 -7.86 -5.51 16.40
N LEU A 226 -7.88 -6.48 15.49
CA LEU A 226 -6.69 -7.25 15.14
C LEU A 226 -5.65 -6.39 14.42
N ILE A 227 -6.08 -5.46 13.55
CA ILE A 227 -5.17 -4.52 12.90
C ILE A 227 -4.49 -3.64 13.94
N ASP A 228 -5.24 -3.12 14.90
CA ASP A 228 -4.73 -2.28 15.97
C ASP A 228 -3.72 -3.04 16.86
N GLU A 229 -4.06 -4.28 17.24
CA GLU A 229 -3.16 -5.15 18.00
C GLU A 229 -1.84 -5.41 17.24
N LEU A 230 -1.92 -5.68 15.94
CA LEU A 230 -0.74 -5.94 15.11
C LEU A 230 0.11 -4.67 14.92
N ILE A 231 -0.49 -3.49 14.83
CA ILE A 231 0.24 -2.22 14.75
C ILE A 231 0.92 -1.91 16.09
N ALA A 232 0.24 -2.13 17.19
CA ALA A 232 0.78 -1.88 18.53
C ALA A 232 1.91 -2.86 18.91
N ALA A 233 1.95 -4.03 18.28
CA ALA A 233 2.97 -5.06 18.51
C ALA A 233 4.25 -4.87 17.68
N LEU A 234 4.32 -3.81 16.82
CA LEU A 234 5.53 -3.46 16.08
C LEU A 234 6.57 -2.89 17.02
#